data_14dfc84d2b2b78ec555148171c6436a6
#
_entry.id   14dfc84d2b2b78ec555148171c6436a6
#
_cell.length_a   1.000
_cell.length_b   1.000
_cell.length_c   1.000
_cell.angle_alpha   90.00
_cell.angle_beta   90.00
_cell.angle_gamma   90.00
#
_symmetry.space_group_name_H-M   'P 1'
#
loop_
_entity.id
_entity.type
_entity.pdbx_description
1 polymer ?
#
loop_
_entity_poly.entity_id
_entity_poly.type
_entity_poly.pdbx_seq_one_letter_code
_entity_poly.pdbx_strand_id
1 'polypeptide(L)'
;MVGDSAVGLKDVTLVRGRNTVFRGLTLELNEPRIGLIGDNGAGKSSLFRLLCGLDMPSKGSVWVQGQDLGGSKHPQRAVGMMFQNPDEQIIFPTVEEELALGLEVTGLTWRLARERAREWLKARGLGPWAERAITSLSQGQRQHVCWLALIISAPRLLLLDEPFASLDLPGQALLDQEIQQASQQIIVSTHLLDHVRHFDRVIWLADGQIRADGPGFEICAAYEADVASRVAAHALRIDAEGPSD
;
A
#
# COMPACT_ATOMS: atom_id res chain seq x y z
N MET A 1 15.92 -5.54 23.31
CA MET A 1 14.57 -5.00 23.48
C MET A 1 14.16 -4.59 22.09
N VAL A 2 13.16 -5.24 21.51
CA VAL A 2 12.52 -4.77 20.26
C VAL A 2 11.78 -3.52 20.70
N GLY A 3 12.14 -2.36 20.14
CA GLY A 3 11.49 -1.09 20.47
C GLY A 3 9.98 -1.17 20.19
N ASP A 4 9.24 -0.29 20.83
CA ASP A 4 7.78 -0.12 20.71
C ASP A 4 7.34 0.35 19.28
N SER A 5 8.18 0.09 18.28
CA SER A 5 7.92 0.45 16.87
C SER A 5 6.68 -0.27 16.38
N ALA A 6 5.74 0.49 15.86
CA ALA A 6 4.48 -0.06 15.36
C ALA A 6 4.72 -1.11 14.25
N VAL A 7 5.71 -0.86 13.38
CA VAL A 7 6.05 -1.74 12.24
C VAL A 7 7.55 -1.76 12.04
N GLY A 8 8.14 -2.92 11.71
CA GLY A 8 9.57 -2.99 11.41
C GLY A 8 10.04 -4.31 10.82
N LEU A 9 11.25 -4.24 10.29
CA LEU A 9 12.02 -5.35 9.72
C LEU A 9 13.44 -5.31 10.30
N LYS A 10 14.02 -6.47 10.62
CA LYS A 10 15.39 -6.59 11.10
C LYS A 10 16.13 -7.68 10.34
N ASP A 11 17.20 -7.28 9.67
CA ASP A 11 18.09 -8.16 8.87
C ASP A 11 17.33 -9.06 7.88
N VAL A 12 16.24 -8.54 7.30
CA VAL A 12 15.35 -9.31 6.45
C VAL A 12 15.99 -9.62 5.11
N THR A 13 16.08 -10.90 4.81
CA THR A 13 16.42 -11.42 3.48
C THR A 13 15.19 -12.11 2.89
N LEU A 14 14.77 -11.71 1.69
CA LEU A 14 13.68 -12.33 0.96
C LEU A 14 14.18 -12.89 -0.36
N VAL A 15 13.95 -14.18 -0.59
CA VAL A 15 14.31 -14.88 -1.83
C VAL A 15 13.04 -15.36 -2.51
N ARG A 16 12.87 -15.05 -3.79
CA ARG A 16 11.79 -15.55 -4.64
C ARG A 16 12.37 -16.34 -5.82
N GLY A 17 12.18 -17.64 -5.79
CA GLY A 17 12.81 -18.52 -6.78
C GLY A 17 14.34 -18.41 -6.73
N ARG A 18 14.95 -17.90 -7.80
CA ARG A 18 16.41 -17.68 -7.88
C ARG A 18 16.83 -16.24 -7.57
N ASN A 19 15.88 -15.32 -7.37
CA ASN A 19 16.17 -13.91 -7.19
C ASN A 19 16.09 -13.51 -5.71
N THR A 20 17.11 -12.82 -5.21
CA THR A 20 17.08 -12.20 -3.90
C THR A 20 16.45 -10.82 -4.06
N VAL A 21 15.28 -10.61 -3.45
CA VAL A 21 14.55 -9.33 -3.47
C VAL A 21 15.12 -8.38 -2.43
N PHE A 22 15.30 -8.87 -1.19
CA PHE A 22 15.92 -8.10 -0.11
C PHE A 22 17.12 -8.86 0.45
N ARG A 23 18.15 -8.11 0.85
CA ARG A 23 19.36 -8.67 1.46
C ARG A 23 19.74 -7.90 2.71
N GLY A 24 19.34 -8.41 3.88
CA GLY A 24 19.64 -7.79 5.16
C GLY A 24 18.90 -6.45 5.37
N LEU A 25 17.66 -6.31 4.85
CA LEU A 25 16.88 -5.08 4.99
C LEU A 25 16.50 -4.87 6.46
N THR A 26 16.85 -3.70 7.02
CA THR A 26 16.44 -3.27 8.35
C THR A 26 15.72 -1.93 8.25
N LEU A 27 14.53 -1.84 8.82
CA LEU A 27 13.67 -0.66 8.72
C LEU A 27 12.70 -0.60 9.91
N GLU A 28 12.52 0.58 10.48
CA GLU A 28 11.51 0.87 11.50
C GLU A 28 10.56 1.95 10.97
N LEU A 29 9.26 1.75 11.08
CA LEU A 29 8.22 2.59 10.50
C LEU A 29 7.27 3.04 11.60
N ASN A 30 7.42 4.29 12.06
CA ASN A 30 6.68 4.84 13.20
C ASN A 30 5.79 6.02 12.82
N GLU A 31 6.06 6.66 11.69
CA GLU A 31 5.34 7.85 11.24
C GLU A 31 3.92 7.47 10.80
N PRO A 32 2.93 8.35 11.01
CA PRO A 32 1.54 8.07 10.65
C PRO A 32 1.32 7.97 9.15
N ARG A 33 2.12 8.69 8.35
CA ARG A 33 2.09 8.69 6.89
C ARG A 33 3.48 8.47 6.34
N ILE A 34 3.67 7.40 5.56
CA ILE A 34 4.94 7.04 4.96
C ILE A 34 4.74 6.81 3.47
N GLY A 35 5.55 7.46 2.65
CA GLY A 35 5.65 7.20 1.21
C GLY A 35 6.71 6.14 0.92
N LEU A 36 6.43 5.26 -0.02
CA LEU A 36 7.39 4.28 -0.54
C LEU A 36 7.52 4.49 -2.04
N ILE A 37 8.67 4.99 -2.50
CA ILE A 37 8.92 5.30 -3.90
C ILE A 37 10.06 4.46 -4.47
N GLY A 38 10.20 4.44 -5.78
CA GLY A 38 11.26 3.73 -6.50
C GLY A 38 10.73 3.11 -7.80
N ASP A 39 11.65 2.66 -8.63
CA ASP A 39 11.36 2.07 -9.94
C ASP A 39 10.52 0.79 -9.84
N ASN A 40 9.93 0.36 -10.96
CA ASN A 40 9.29 -0.94 -11.05
C ASN A 40 10.32 -2.06 -10.79
N GLY A 41 9.94 -3.03 -9.98
CA GLY A 41 10.84 -4.11 -9.56
C GLY A 41 11.76 -3.77 -8.37
N ALA A 42 11.74 -2.53 -7.83
CA ALA A 42 12.55 -2.15 -6.67
C ALA A 42 12.25 -2.95 -5.39
N GLY A 43 11.09 -3.63 -5.33
CA GLY A 43 10.69 -4.46 -4.18
C GLY A 43 9.51 -3.90 -3.37
N LYS A 44 8.88 -2.79 -3.78
CA LYS A 44 7.79 -2.13 -3.05
C LYS A 44 6.66 -3.08 -2.67
N SER A 45 6.05 -3.74 -3.64
CA SER A 45 4.97 -4.73 -3.39
C SER A 45 5.47 -5.95 -2.60
N SER A 46 6.75 -6.31 -2.72
CA SER A 46 7.34 -7.40 -1.91
C SER A 46 7.48 -7.01 -0.44
N LEU A 47 7.80 -5.73 -0.16
CA LEU A 47 7.81 -5.20 1.21
C LEU A 47 6.40 -5.26 1.81
N PHE A 48 5.37 -4.84 1.06
CA PHE A 48 3.98 -4.90 1.51
C PHE A 48 3.53 -6.33 1.81
N ARG A 49 3.88 -7.28 0.95
CA ARG A 49 3.55 -8.70 1.17
C ARG A 49 4.22 -9.29 2.43
N LEU A 50 5.45 -8.87 2.74
CA LEU A 50 6.10 -9.21 4.01
C LEU A 50 5.34 -8.62 5.20
N LEU A 51 4.96 -7.34 5.15
CA LEU A 51 4.23 -6.65 6.21
C LEU A 51 2.80 -7.19 6.40
N CYS A 52 2.20 -7.78 5.36
CA CYS A 52 0.92 -8.50 5.46
C CYS A 52 1.05 -9.95 5.94
N GLY A 53 2.29 -10.47 6.07
CA GLY A 53 2.51 -11.89 6.34
C GLY A 53 2.11 -12.81 5.20
N LEU A 54 1.96 -12.29 3.98
CA LEU A 54 1.71 -13.06 2.76
C LEU A 54 2.98 -13.74 2.25
N ASP A 55 4.14 -13.15 2.52
CA ASP A 55 5.45 -13.74 2.28
C ASP A 55 6.21 -13.83 3.60
N MET A 56 7.01 -14.88 3.75
CA MET A 56 7.88 -15.06 4.91
C MET A 56 9.32 -14.75 4.52
N PRO A 57 10.07 -14.03 5.38
CA PRO A 57 11.47 -13.80 5.11
C PRO A 57 12.27 -15.11 5.20
N SER A 58 13.29 -15.25 4.34
CA SER A 58 14.24 -16.39 4.40
C SER A 58 15.19 -16.27 5.60
N LYS A 59 15.45 -15.04 6.04
CA LYS A 59 16.24 -14.67 7.25
C LYS A 59 15.71 -13.35 7.82
N GLY A 60 15.97 -13.15 9.10
CA GLY A 60 15.54 -11.96 9.83
C GLY A 60 14.13 -12.08 10.38
N SER A 61 13.59 -10.98 10.86
CA SER A 61 12.26 -10.91 11.47
C SER A 61 11.49 -9.69 10.99
N VAL A 62 10.16 -9.85 10.91
CA VAL A 62 9.20 -8.79 10.56
C VAL A 62 8.18 -8.71 11.69
N TRP A 63 7.92 -7.51 12.20
CA TRP A 63 6.90 -7.30 13.22
C TRP A 63 5.95 -6.18 12.81
N VAL A 64 4.69 -6.36 13.19
CA VAL A 64 3.64 -5.36 13.04
C VAL A 64 2.91 -5.26 14.37
N GLN A 65 2.78 -4.05 14.91
CA GLN A 65 2.12 -3.78 16.20
C GLN A 65 2.72 -4.62 17.35
N GLY A 66 4.04 -4.77 17.37
CA GLY A 66 4.77 -5.56 18.38
C GLY A 66 4.62 -7.08 18.23
N GLN A 67 3.93 -7.56 17.19
CA GLN A 67 3.78 -9.00 16.91
C GLN A 67 4.77 -9.42 15.83
N ASP A 68 5.61 -10.41 16.13
CA ASP A 68 6.46 -11.06 15.12
C ASP A 68 5.59 -11.89 14.17
N LEU A 69 5.63 -11.56 12.88
CA LEU A 69 4.86 -12.24 11.86
C LEU A 69 5.37 -13.66 11.59
N GLY A 70 6.64 -13.97 11.90
CA GLY A 70 7.21 -15.31 11.78
C GLY A 70 6.66 -16.32 12.77
N GLY A 71 6.11 -15.87 13.90
CA GLY A 71 5.55 -16.70 14.97
C GLY A 71 4.03 -16.64 15.12
N SER A 72 3.36 -15.70 14.48
CA SER A 72 1.93 -15.45 14.68
C SER A 72 1.06 -16.22 13.71
N LYS A 73 0.05 -16.92 14.25
CA LYS A 73 -0.95 -17.64 13.43
C LYS A 73 -1.97 -16.71 12.73
N HIS A 74 -2.08 -15.43 13.11
CA HIS A 74 -3.09 -14.50 12.59
C HIS A 74 -2.64 -13.03 12.57
N PRO A 75 -1.61 -12.65 11.80
CA PRO A 75 -1.19 -11.24 11.66
C PRO A 75 -2.24 -10.38 10.92
N GLN A 76 -3.17 -11.02 10.23
CA GLN A 76 -4.10 -10.43 9.27
C GLN A 76 -5.12 -9.42 9.84
N ARG A 77 -5.36 -9.43 11.15
CA ARG A 77 -6.34 -8.50 11.77
C ARG A 77 -5.82 -7.08 11.97
N ALA A 78 -4.50 -6.90 11.99
CA ALA A 78 -3.88 -5.60 12.25
C ALA A 78 -3.56 -4.82 10.98
N VAL A 79 -3.50 -5.48 9.82
CA VAL A 79 -3.05 -4.92 8.56
C VAL A 79 -4.13 -5.04 7.50
N GLY A 80 -4.47 -3.90 6.86
CA GLY A 80 -5.26 -3.87 5.65
C GLY A 80 -4.35 -3.57 4.45
N MET A 81 -4.54 -4.26 3.33
CA MET A 81 -3.79 -4.00 2.11
C MET A 81 -4.74 -3.70 0.95
N MET A 82 -4.47 -2.61 0.26
CA MET A 82 -5.11 -2.24 -1.00
C MET A 82 -4.19 -2.60 -2.16
N PHE A 83 -4.69 -3.42 -3.08
CA PHE A 83 -3.94 -3.80 -4.27
C PHE A 83 -4.07 -2.75 -5.36
N GLN A 84 -3.12 -2.71 -6.27
CA GLN A 84 -3.11 -1.79 -7.42
C GLN A 84 -4.34 -1.96 -8.31
N ASN A 85 -4.79 -3.20 -8.50
CA ASN A 85 -5.97 -3.51 -9.32
C ASN A 85 -7.15 -3.90 -8.42
N PRO A 86 -8.26 -3.11 -8.40
CA PRO A 86 -9.43 -3.43 -7.57
C PRO A 86 -10.07 -4.78 -7.94
N ASP A 87 -9.98 -5.22 -9.19
CA ASP A 87 -10.55 -6.50 -9.64
C ASP A 87 -9.82 -7.73 -9.05
N GLU A 88 -8.60 -7.55 -8.52
CA GLU A 88 -7.87 -8.59 -7.78
C GLU A 88 -8.24 -8.64 -6.30
N GLN A 89 -8.88 -7.58 -5.79
CA GLN A 89 -9.24 -7.44 -4.38
C GLN A 89 -10.70 -7.75 -4.11
N ILE A 90 -11.61 -7.30 -4.99
CA ILE A 90 -13.06 -7.44 -4.80
C ILE A 90 -13.49 -8.88 -5.07
N ILE A 91 -14.20 -9.46 -4.10
CA ILE A 91 -14.63 -10.86 -4.11
C ILE A 91 -16.16 -10.97 -4.27
N PHE A 92 -16.91 -10.05 -3.64
CA PHE A 92 -18.37 -10.14 -3.56
C PHE A 92 -19.07 -9.34 -4.67
N PRO A 93 -20.29 -9.75 -5.05
CA PRO A 93 -21.00 -9.13 -6.18
C PRO A 93 -21.61 -7.77 -5.87
N THR A 94 -21.84 -7.42 -4.58
CA THR A 94 -22.43 -6.13 -4.18
C THR A 94 -21.52 -5.37 -3.21
N VAL A 95 -21.69 -4.05 -3.15
CA VAL A 95 -20.88 -3.17 -2.29
C VAL A 95 -21.03 -3.53 -0.83
N GLU A 96 -22.26 -3.76 -0.33
CA GLU A 96 -22.46 -4.10 1.07
C GLU A 96 -21.86 -5.45 1.45
N GLU A 97 -21.86 -6.42 0.55
CA GLU A 97 -21.26 -7.73 0.77
C GLU A 97 -19.74 -7.63 0.82
N GLU A 98 -19.14 -6.85 -0.06
CA GLU A 98 -17.71 -6.59 -0.04
C GLU A 98 -17.26 -5.93 1.27
N LEU A 99 -18.00 -4.91 1.74
CA LEU A 99 -17.71 -4.27 3.02
C LEU A 99 -17.97 -5.22 4.21
N ALA A 100 -18.98 -6.07 4.13
CA ALA A 100 -19.31 -7.03 5.19
C ALA A 100 -18.20 -8.05 5.43
N LEU A 101 -17.44 -8.43 4.39
CA LEU A 101 -16.27 -9.31 4.53
C LEU A 101 -15.27 -8.76 5.55
N GLY A 102 -14.94 -7.47 5.47
CA GLY A 102 -14.05 -6.81 6.44
C GLY A 102 -14.57 -6.86 7.88
N LEU A 103 -15.88 -6.82 8.06
CA LEU A 103 -16.51 -6.90 9.38
C LEU A 103 -16.63 -8.34 9.91
N GLU A 104 -16.79 -9.34 9.04
CA GLU A 104 -16.81 -10.74 9.43
C GLU A 104 -15.50 -11.17 10.10
N VAL A 105 -14.37 -10.65 9.60
CA VAL A 105 -13.04 -10.85 10.19
C VAL A 105 -12.99 -10.38 11.67
N THR A 106 -13.85 -9.43 12.06
CA THR A 106 -13.94 -8.96 13.45
C THR A 106 -14.75 -9.89 14.37
N GLY A 107 -15.36 -10.95 13.82
CA GLY A 107 -16.15 -11.96 14.54
C GLY A 107 -17.67 -11.73 14.47
N LEU A 108 -18.14 -10.82 13.63
CA LEU A 108 -19.59 -10.67 13.38
C LEU A 108 -20.10 -11.81 12.52
N THR A 109 -21.37 -12.20 12.74
CA THR A 109 -22.04 -13.08 11.79
C THR A 109 -22.29 -12.35 10.48
N TRP A 110 -22.32 -13.08 9.36
CA TRP A 110 -22.53 -12.51 8.01
C TRP A 110 -23.76 -11.58 7.95
N ARG A 111 -24.88 -11.97 8.55
CA ARG A 111 -26.09 -11.13 8.59
C ARG A 111 -25.82 -9.79 9.28
N LEU A 112 -25.21 -9.82 10.46
CA LEU A 112 -24.89 -8.60 11.22
C LEU A 112 -23.83 -7.75 10.51
N ALA A 113 -22.85 -8.38 9.87
CA ALA A 113 -21.83 -7.69 9.11
C ALA A 113 -22.46 -6.89 7.94
N ARG A 114 -23.41 -7.48 7.19
CA ARG A 114 -24.15 -6.78 6.13
C ARG A 114 -25.01 -5.63 6.68
N GLU A 115 -25.75 -5.85 7.77
CA GLU A 115 -26.55 -4.80 8.40
C GLU A 115 -25.65 -3.61 8.81
N ARG A 116 -24.50 -3.90 9.42
CA ARG A 116 -23.51 -2.88 9.81
C ARG A 116 -22.89 -2.18 8.60
N ALA A 117 -22.58 -2.88 7.54
CA ALA A 117 -22.07 -2.28 6.31
C ALA A 117 -23.07 -1.27 5.71
N ARG A 118 -24.37 -1.62 5.66
CA ARG A 118 -25.43 -0.70 5.22
C ARG A 118 -25.54 0.55 6.10
N GLU A 119 -25.56 0.38 7.41
CA GLU A 119 -25.60 1.50 8.37
C GLU A 119 -24.40 2.42 8.20
N TRP A 120 -23.22 1.83 8.05
CA TRP A 120 -21.96 2.55 7.87
C TRP A 120 -21.92 3.34 6.56
N LEU A 121 -22.37 2.75 5.45
CA LEU A 121 -22.54 3.45 4.17
C LEU A 121 -23.56 4.58 4.27
N LYS A 122 -24.71 4.33 4.92
CA LYS A 122 -25.74 5.35 5.13
C LYS A 122 -25.23 6.54 5.90
N ALA A 123 -24.46 6.33 6.97
CA ALA A 123 -23.87 7.38 7.78
C ALA A 123 -22.87 8.27 6.99
N ARG A 124 -22.33 7.76 5.87
CA ARG A 124 -21.43 8.49 4.94
C ARG A 124 -22.12 9.05 3.71
N GLY A 125 -23.46 9.03 3.66
CA GLY A 125 -24.20 9.48 2.49
C GLY A 125 -24.15 8.52 1.29
N LEU A 126 -23.55 7.33 1.46
CA LEU A 126 -23.38 6.30 0.44
C LEU A 126 -24.45 5.19 0.53
N GLY A 127 -25.53 5.41 1.27
CA GLY A 127 -26.61 4.42 1.41
C GLY A 127 -27.12 3.83 0.08
N PRO A 128 -27.32 4.62 -0.98
CA PRO A 128 -27.72 4.12 -2.29
C PRO A 128 -26.72 3.18 -2.97
N TRP A 129 -25.48 3.12 -2.47
CA TRP A 129 -24.45 2.23 -3.02
C TRP A 129 -24.57 0.79 -2.49
N ALA A 130 -25.18 0.58 -1.33
CA ALA A 130 -25.16 -0.71 -0.63
C ALA A 130 -25.52 -1.90 -1.54
N GLU A 131 -26.61 -1.82 -2.26
CA GLU A 131 -27.12 -2.91 -3.11
C GLU A 131 -26.62 -2.84 -4.56
N ARG A 132 -25.75 -1.87 -4.90
CA ARG A 132 -25.21 -1.79 -6.26
C ARG A 132 -24.30 -2.98 -6.55
N ALA A 133 -24.51 -3.55 -7.75
CA ALA A 133 -23.61 -4.57 -8.26
C ALA A 133 -22.23 -3.94 -8.55
N ILE A 134 -21.16 -4.60 -8.11
CA ILE A 134 -19.77 -4.16 -8.38
C ILE A 134 -19.52 -3.98 -9.88
N THR A 135 -20.06 -4.87 -10.71
CA THR A 135 -19.92 -4.80 -12.17
C THR A 135 -20.56 -3.55 -12.80
N SER A 136 -21.46 -2.86 -12.08
CA SER A 136 -22.07 -1.59 -12.52
C SER A 136 -21.23 -0.36 -12.18
N LEU A 137 -20.16 -0.53 -11.44
CA LEU A 137 -19.28 0.56 -10.97
C LEU A 137 -18.18 0.85 -11.98
N SER A 138 -17.80 2.14 -12.11
CA SER A 138 -16.58 2.52 -12.81
C SER A 138 -15.35 2.00 -12.06
N GLN A 139 -14.19 1.98 -12.73
CA GLN A 139 -12.93 1.54 -12.08
C GLN A 139 -12.61 2.39 -10.85
N GLY A 140 -12.75 3.72 -10.92
CA GLY A 140 -12.55 4.60 -9.76
C GLY A 140 -13.54 4.34 -8.63
N GLN A 141 -14.82 4.03 -8.95
CA GLN A 141 -15.80 3.64 -7.94
C GLN A 141 -15.45 2.30 -7.29
N ARG A 142 -14.95 1.32 -8.04
CA ARG A 142 -14.44 0.05 -7.47
C ARG A 142 -13.25 0.29 -6.57
N GLN A 143 -12.33 1.17 -6.97
CA GLN A 143 -11.20 1.58 -6.13
C GLN A 143 -11.67 2.19 -4.80
N HIS A 144 -12.67 3.05 -4.84
CA HIS A 144 -13.27 3.63 -3.63
C HIS A 144 -13.95 2.56 -2.77
N VAL A 145 -14.62 1.55 -3.36
CA VAL A 145 -15.17 0.42 -2.61
C VAL A 145 -14.07 -0.38 -1.91
N CYS A 146 -12.92 -0.63 -2.56
CA CYS A 146 -11.77 -1.27 -1.93
C CYS A 146 -11.27 -0.48 -0.70
N TRP A 147 -11.17 0.83 -0.82
CA TRP A 147 -10.83 1.71 0.30
C TRP A 147 -11.84 1.60 1.45
N LEU A 148 -13.15 1.72 1.14
CA LEU A 148 -14.22 1.62 2.14
C LEU A 148 -14.22 0.25 2.85
N ALA A 149 -13.99 -0.84 2.12
CA ALA A 149 -13.90 -2.20 2.66
C ALA A 149 -12.70 -2.37 3.62
N LEU A 150 -11.60 -1.66 3.37
CA LEU A 150 -10.46 -1.65 4.27
C LEU A 150 -10.73 -0.86 5.54
N ILE A 151 -11.23 0.37 5.44
CA ILE A 151 -11.37 1.24 6.61
C ILE A 151 -12.53 0.83 7.53
N ILE A 152 -13.54 0.13 7.03
CA ILE A 152 -14.66 -0.35 7.86
C ILE A 152 -14.23 -1.37 8.91
N SER A 153 -13.21 -2.18 8.62
CA SER A 153 -12.63 -3.15 9.54
C SER A 153 -11.69 -2.53 10.58
N ALA A 154 -11.39 -1.22 10.43
CA ALA A 154 -10.53 -0.42 11.29
C ALA A 154 -9.18 -1.10 11.61
N PRO A 155 -8.39 -1.55 10.63
CA PRO A 155 -7.07 -2.08 10.87
C PRO A 155 -6.17 -0.97 11.44
N ARG A 156 -5.10 -1.32 12.10
CA ARG A 156 -4.15 -0.33 12.65
C ARG A 156 -3.15 0.18 11.62
N LEU A 157 -2.82 -0.66 10.64
CA LEU A 157 -1.91 -0.37 9.53
C LEU A 157 -2.64 -0.57 8.20
N LEU A 158 -2.52 0.40 7.32
CA LEU A 158 -2.97 0.33 5.92
C LEU A 158 -1.76 0.39 4.98
N LEU A 159 -1.70 -0.56 4.06
CA LEU A 159 -0.70 -0.62 2.99
C LEU A 159 -1.42 -0.40 1.66
N LEU A 160 -1.12 0.70 0.99
CA LEU A 160 -1.80 1.11 -0.25
C LEU A 160 -0.82 1.01 -1.41
N ASP A 161 -0.98 -0.01 -2.27
CA ASP A 161 -0.11 -0.22 -3.43
C ASP A 161 -0.70 0.47 -4.66
N GLU A 162 -0.06 1.56 -5.10
CA GLU A 162 -0.47 2.41 -6.23
C GLU A 162 -1.95 2.85 -6.18
N PRO A 163 -2.45 3.38 -5.06
CA PRO A 163 -3.88 3.58 -4.85
C PRO A 163 -4.49 4.63 -5.78
N PHE A 164 -3.68 5.51 -6.38
CA PHE A 164 -4.12 6.61 -7.23
C PHE A 164 -4.12 6.28 -8.73
N ALA A 165 -3.48 5.18 -9.17
CA ALA A 165 -3.18 4.90 -10.57
C ALA A 165 -4.44 4.78 -11.46
N SER A 166 -5.57 4.36 -10.90
CA SER A 166 -6.84 4.12 -11.61
C SER A 166 -7.86 5.24 -11.45
N LEU A 167 -7.50 6.33 -10.76
CA LEU A 167 -8.40 7.41 -10.41
C LEU A 167 -8.21 8.62 -11.33
N ASP A 168 -9.31 9.29 -11.67
CA ASP A 168 -9.30 10.64 -12.22
C ASP A 168 -8.94 11.68 -11.13
N LEU A 169 -8.66 12.90 -11.52
CA LEU A 169 -8.24 13.95 -10.58
C LEU A 169 -9.20 14.16 -9.40
N PRO A 170 -10.55 14.21 -9.57
CA PRO A 170 -11.47 14.28 -8.45
C PRO A 170 -11.37 13.06 -7.52
N GLY A 171 -11.22 11.85 -8.06
CA GLY A 171 -11.05 10.62 -7.29
C GLY A 171 -9.75 10.60 -6.51
N GLN A 172 -8.65 11.07 -7.11
CA GLN A 172 -7.35 11.21 -6.43
C GLN A 172 -7.46 12.20 -5.26
N ALA A 173 -8.07 13.37 -5.48
CA ALA A 173 -8.24 14.39 -4.43
C ALA A 173 -9.09 13.88 -3.26
N LEU A 174 -10.17 13.13 -3.56
CA LEU A 174 -11.01 12.52 -2.52
C LEU A 174 -10.22 11.49 -1.70
N LEU A 175 -9.51 10.58 -2.37
CA LEU A 175 -8.71 9.56 -1.68
C LEU A 175 -7.57 10.18 -0.85
N ASP A 176 -6.90 11.21 -1.38
CA ASP A 176 -5.90 11.97 -0.62
C ASP A 176 -6.47 12.55 0.67
N GLN A 177 -7.64 13.19 0.58
CA GLN A 177 -8.31 13.74 1.75
C GLN A 177 -8.66 12.65 2.77
N GLU A 178 -9.18 11.51 2.32
CA GLU A 178 -9.52 10.38 3.18
C GLU A 178 -8.27 9.77 3.83
N ILE A 179 -7.16 9.64 3.10
CA ILE A 179 -5.86 9.21 3.65
C ILE A 179 -5.38 10.16 4.73
N GLN A 180 -5.46 11.48 4.51
CA GLN A 180 -5.01 12.48 5.48
C GLN A 180 -5.84 12.46 6.77
N GLN A 181 -7.14 12.21 6.67
CA GLN A 181 -8.08 12.20 7.81
C GLN A 181 -8.11 10.86 8.56
N ALA A 182 -7.59 9.79 7.97
CA ALA A 182 -7.60 8.47 8.59
C ALA A 182 -6.73 8.43 9.85
N SER A 183 -7.24 7.77 10.90
CA SER A 183 -6.52 7.61 12.17
C SER A 183 -5.47 6.49 12.16
N GLN A 184 -5.49 5.64 11.14
CA GLN A 184 -4.57 4.54 10.96
C GLN A 184 -3.18 5.01 10.54
N GLN A 185 -2.15 4.22 10.83
CA GLN A 185 -0.87 4.35 10.16
C GLN A 185 -1.03 3.92 8.70
N ILE A 186 -0.55 4.72 7.75
CA ILE A 186 -0.70 4.43 6.32
C ILE A 186 0.65 4.49 5.63
N ILE A 187 0.97 3.45 4.86
CA ILE A 187 2.12 3.40 3.98
C ILE A 187 1.61 3.37 2.54
N VAL A 188 1.99 4.35 1.74
CA VAL A 188 1.57 4.50 0.34
C VAL A 188 2.75 4.20 -0.57
N SER A 189 2.63 3.15 -1.39
CA SER A 189 3.54 2.92 -2.51
C SER A 189 2.99 3.62 -3.75
N THR A 190 3.77 4.51 -4.35
CA THR A 190 3.33 5.22 -5.56
C THR A 190 4.49 5.74 -6.40
N HIS A 191 4.23 5.88 -7.71
CA HIS A 191 5.08 6.62 -8.66
C HIS A 191 4.58 8.06 -8.90
N LEU A 192 3.37 8.41 -8.39
CA LEU A 192 2.81 9.76 -8.41
C LEU A 192 3.29 10.53 -7.18
N LEU A 193 4.47 11.14 -7.29
CA LEU A 193 5.22 11.70 -6.15
C LEU A 193 4.47 12.82 -5.42
N ASP A 194 3.63 13.57 -6.11
CA ASP A 194 2.89 14.69 -5.52
C ASP A 194 1.99 14.28 -4.35
N HIS A 195 1.48 13.02 -4.36
CA HIS A 195 0.64 12.48 -3.27
C HIS A 195 1.42 12.16 -1.98
N VAL A 196 2.74 11.95 -2.07
CA VAL A 196 3.57 11.59 -0.92
C VAL A 196 4.63 12.64 -0.58
N ARG A 197 4.82 13.63 -1.46
CA ARG A 197 5.83 14.68 -1.30
C ARG A 197 5.71 15.46 0.01
N HIS A 198 4.50 15.60 0.53
CA HIS A 198 4.20 16.32 1.77
C HIS A 198 4.20 15.42 3.03
N PHE A 199 4.48 14.12 2.89
CA PHE A 199 4.60 13.21 4.03
C PHE A 199 5.87 13.50 4.83
N ASP A 200 5.80 13.29 6.15
CA ASP A 200 6.94 13.48 7.04
C ASP A 200 8.11 12.55 6.69
N ARG A 201 7.80 11.39 6.11
CA ARG A 201 8.80 10.41 5.71
C ARG A 201 8.45 9.77 4.37
N VAL A 202 9.45 9.72 3.50
CA VAL A 202 9.44 8.95 2.25
C VAL A 202 10.69 8.09 2.19
N ILE A 203 10.51 6.84 1.79
CA ILE A 203 11.57 5.86 1.61
C ILE A 203 11.73 5.59 0.12
N TRP A 204 12.92 5.82 -0.40
CA TRP A 204 13.26 5.44 -1.76
C TRP A 204 13.93 4.07 -1.78
N LEU A 205 13.24 3.11 -2.37
CA LEU A 205 13.70 1.75 -2.55
C LEU A 205 14.29 1.57 -3.95
N ALA A 206 15.49 1.01 -4.05
CA ALA A 206 16.13 0.66 -5.30
C ALA A 206 16.86 -0.68 -5.15
N ASP A 207 16.65 -1.60 -6.08
CA ASP A 207 17.30 -2.92 -6.11
C ASP A 207 17.22 -3.68 -4.77
N GLY A 208 16.08 -3.59 -4.10
CA GLY A 208 15.84 -4.22 -2.81
C GLY A 208 16.59 -3.61 -1.62
N GLN A 209 17.12 -2.40 -1.78
CA GLN A 209 17.84 -1.65 -0.74
C GLN A 209 17.21 -0.28 -0.53
N ILE A 210 17.33 0.28 0.67
CA ILE A 210 16.98 1.67 0.93
C ILE A 210 18.08 2.56 0.34
N ARG A 211 17.75 3.32 -0.69
CA ARG A 211 18.67 4.28 -1.32
C ARG A 211 18.67 5.62 -0.60
N ALA A 212 17.51 6.06 -0.15
CA ALA A 212 17.37 7.26 0.67
C ALA A 212 16.10 7.14 1.54
N ASP A 213 16.09 7.84 2.67
CA ASP A 213 15.05 7.81 3.67
C ASP A 213 15.04 9.16 4.41
N GLY A 214 13.92 9.86 4.42
CA GLY A 214 13.82 11.18 5.03
C GLY A 214 12.54 11.93 4.63
N PRO A 215 12.52 13.27 4.83
CA PRO A 215 11.37 14.11 4.50
C PRO A 215 10.94 13.98 3.04
N GLY A 216 9.62 13.93 2.79
CA GLY A 216 9.07 13.66 1.47
C GLY A 216 9.54 14.63 0.39
N PHE A 217 9.64 15.93 0.69
CA PHE A 217 10.15 16.93 -0.25
C PHE A 217 11.57 16.63 -0.72
N GLU A 218 12.45 16.27 0.19
CA GLU A 218 13.87 16.01 -0.09
C GLU A 218 14.02 14.72 -0.91
N ILE A 219 13.36 13.65 -0.48
CA ILE A 219 13.50 12.33 -1.10
C ILE A 219 12.85 12.29 -2.49
N CYS A 220 11.68 12.90 -2.67
CA CYS A 220 11.04 13.02 -3.98
C CYS A 220 11.90 13.84 -4.94
N ALA A 221 12.46 14.98 -4.51
CA ALA A 221 13.35 15.79 -5.33
C ALA A 221 14.64 15.03 -5.72
N ALA A 222 15.23 14.27 -4.78
CA ALA A 222 16.39 13.44 -5.05
C ALA A 222 16.10 12.34 -6.09
N TYR A 223 14.93 11.69 -5.98
CA TYR A 223 14.50 10.68 -6.94
C TYR A 223 14.26 11.27 -8.33
N GLU A 224 13.58 12.42 -8.43
CA GLU A 224 13.35 13.13 -9.70
C GLU A 224 14.68 13.52 -10.38
N ALA A 225 15.64 14.01 -9.60
CA ALA A 225 16.97 14.35 -10.11
C ALA A 225 17.74 13.12 -10.63
N ASP A 226 17.66 11.99 -9.93
CA ASP A 226 18.26 10.71 -10.36
C ASP A 226 17.62 10.22 -11.66
N VAL A 227 16.29 10.24 -11.77
CA VAL A 227 15.56 9.87 -12.98
C VAL A 227 15.97 10.77 -14.16
N ALA A 228 16.02 12.09 -13.98
CA ALA A 228 16.44 13.03 -15.01
C ALA A 228 17.88 12.75 -15.48
N SER A 229 18.79 12.46 -14.55
CA SER A 229 20.19 12.09 -14.88
C SER A 229 20.27 10.80 -15.68
N ARG A 230 19.50 9.76 -15.30
CA ARG A 230 19.46 8.48 -16.04
C ARG A 230 18.90 8.63 -17.46
N VAL A 231 17.86 9.44 -17.62
CA VAL A 231 17.27 9.76 -18.94
C VAL A 231 18.26 10.49 -19.81
N ALA A 232 18.96 11.51 -19.29
CA ALA A 232 19.99 12.24 -20.03
C ALA A 232 21.15 11.33 -20.47
N ALA A 233 21.63 10.47 -19.57
CA ALA A 233 22.68 9.50 -19.90
C ALA A 233 22.25 8.47 -20.96
N HIS A 234 20.98 8.08 -20.98
CA HIS A 234 20.43 7.17 -21.98
C HIS A 234 20.34 7.84 -23.36
N ALA A 235 19.87 9.08 -23.42
CA ALA A 235 19.81 9.87 -24.68
C ALA A 235 21.18 10.00 -25.33
N LEU A 236 22.22 10.33 -24.54
CA LEU A 236 23.59 10.44 -25.03
C LEU A 236 24.15 9.13 -25.61
N ARG A 237 23.73 7.97 -25.11
CA ARG A 237 24.14 6.66 -25.65
C ARG A 237 23.48 6.35 -26.98
N ILE A 238 22.19 6.68 -27.15
CA ILE A 238 21.47 6.47 -28.40
C ILE A 238 22.11 7.36 -29.53
N ASP A 239 22.44 8.61 -29.20
CA ASP A 239 23.08 9.52 -30.16
C ASP A 239 24.52 9.06 -30.55
N ALA A 240 25.21 8.39 -29.63
CA ALA A 240 26.56 7.85 -29.88
C ALA A 240 26.59 6.56 -30.71
N GLU A 241 25.49 5.77 -30.67
CA GLU A 241 25.36 4.49 -31.38
C GLU A 241 24.80 4.65 -32.80
N GLY A 242 24.45 5.86 -33.31
CA GLY A 242 24.02 6.22 -34.65
C GLY A 242 23.19 5.16 -35.40
N PRO A 243 22.36 5.50 -36.40
CA PRO A 243 21.63 4.48 -37.15
C PRO A 243 22.64 3.52 -37.79
N SER A 244 22.52 2.24 -37.42
CA SER A 244 23.22 1.16 -38.10
C SER A 244 22.65 1.07 -39.52
N ASP A 245 23.47 1.46 -40.50
CA ASP A 245 23.19 1.25 -41.94
C ASP A 245 23.02 -0.24 -42.28
#